data_258334ff9830a5b0baf88b4096d84a7b
#
_entry.id   258334ff9830a5b0baf88b4096d84a7b
#
_cell.length_a   1.000
_cell.length_b   1.000
_cell.length_c   1.000
_cell.angle_alpha   90.00
_cell.angle_beta   90.00
_cell.angle_gamma   90.00
#
_symmetry.space_group_name_H-M   'P 1'
#
loop_
_entity.id
_entity.type
_entity.pdbx_description
1 polymer ?
#
loop_
_entity_poly.entity_id
_entity_poly.type
_entity_poly.pdbx_seq_one_letter_code
_entity_poly.pdbx_strand_id
1 'polypeptide(L)'
;ASRVIGLVPTAEEEARLTASGLADAVVRADARDPVAVAAAIGEPVDVTVVCVDVPGCEHGAILATAPGGTVVFFSMATSFPAAALGAEGLAADVTMLIGNGYVPGHAETALDLVRTEPAVRALFTSRTGPDSAE
;
A
#
# COMPACT_ATOMS: atom_id res chain seq x y z
N ALA A 1 8.04 -12.28 -1.57
CA ALA A 1 8.79 -11.07 -1.92
C ALA A 1 10.19 -11.17 -1.34
N SER A 2 11.21 -10.70 -2.05
CA SER A 2 12.58 -10.64 -1.54
C SER A 2 12.83 -9.36 -0.73
N ARG A 3 12.00 -8.34 -0.94
CA ARG A 3 12.05 -7.06 -0.24
C ARG A 3 10.65 -6.45 -0.17
N VAL A 4 10.28 -5.90 0.98
CA VAL A 4 9.03 -5.21 1.22
C VAL A 4 9.31 -3.76 1.62
N ILE A 5 8.73 -2.81 0.90
CA ILE A 5 8.82 -1.38 1.19
C ILE A 5 7.45 -0.89 1.64
N GLY A 6 7.37 -0.31 2.82
CA GLY A 6 6.18 0.37 3.31
C GLY A 6 6.24 1.86 2.98
N LEU A 7 5.22 2.39 2.30
CA LEU A 7 5.09 3.82 2.07
C LEU A 7 3.97 4.38 2.95
N VAL A 8 4.26 5.41 3.70
CA VAL A 8 3.35 6.04 4.65
C VAL A 8 3.39 7.57 4.53
N PRO A 9 2.29 8.28 4.85
CA PRO A 9 2.23 9.73 4.66
C PRO A 9 2.85 10.55 5.80
N THR A 10 2.95 10.01 7.01
CA THR A 10 3.35 10.78 8.19
C THR A 10 4.59 10.22 8.89
N ALA A 11 5.30 11.08 9.62
CA ALA A 11 6.45 10.67 10.43
C ALA A 11 6.05 9.70 11.56
N GLU A 12 4.84 9.83 12.10
CA GLU A 12 4.34 8.94 13.14
C GLU A 12 4.12 7.53 12.59
N GLU A 13 3.49 7.41 11.43
CA GLU A 13 3.28 6.12 10.77
C GLU A 13 4.61 5.49 10.33
N GLU A 14 5.57 6.30 9.85
CA GLU A 14 6.93 5.87 9.53
C GLU A 14 7.61 5.26 10.76
N ALA A 15 7.59 5.95 11.90
CA ALA A 15 8.15 5.46 13.15
C ALA A 15 7.46 4.17 13.62
N ARG A 16 6.13 4.10 13.54
CA ARG A 16 5.32 2.94 13.94
C ARG A 16 5.61 1.72 13.07
N LEU A 17 5.62 1.89 11.74
CA LEU A 17 5.89 0.79 10.82
C LEU A 17 7.34 0.32 10.93
N THR A 18 8.30 1.23 11.06
CA THR A 18 9.71 0.89 11.29
C THR A 18 9.89 0.08 12.58
N ALA A 19 9.26 0.51 13.67
CA ALA A 19 9.34 -0.21 14.95
C ALA A 19 8.69 -1.60 14.90
N SER A 20 7.74 -1.82 14.02
CA SER A 20 7.07 -3.11 13.86
C SER A 20 7.97 -4.19 13.23
N GLY A 21 8.98 -3.80 12.47
CA GLY A 21 9.85 -4.73 11.73
C GLY A 21 9.13 -5.50 10.60
N LEU A 22 7.94 -5.09 10.19
CA LEU A 22 7.13 -5.78 9.15
C LEU A 22 7.56 -5.43 7.72
N ALA A 23 8.34 -4.37 7.53
CA ALA A 23 8.87 -3.97 6.23
C ALA A 23 10.40 -3.90 6.29
N ASP A 24 11.05 -4.23 5.17
CA ASP A 24 12.52 -4.13 5.03
C ASP A 24 12.99 -2.68 4.93
N ALA A 25 12.12 -1.82 4.41
CA ALA A 25 12.32 -0.37 4.35
C ALA A 25 10.99 0.36 4.53
N VAL A 26 11.03 1.52 5.17
CA VAL A 26 9.88 2.42 5.28
C VAL A 26 10.27 3.77 4.69
N VAL A 27 9.43 4.28 3.81
CA VAL A 27 9.62 5.58 3.16
C VAL A 27 8.40 6.46 3.36
N ARG A 28 8.61 7.77 3.35
CA ARG A 28 7.54 8.74 3.57
C ARG A 28 7.28 9.58 2.33
N ALA A 29 6.04 9.53 1.84
CA ALA A 29 5.54 10.41 0.79
C ALA A 29 4.01 10.52 0.85
N ASP A 30 3.47 11.59 0.31
CA ASP A 30 2.04 11.68 0.00
C ASP A 30 1.76 10.81 -1.22
N ALA A 31 0.95 9.76 -1.05
CA ALA A 31 0.63 8.82 -2.13
C ALA A 31 -0.12 9.47 -3.31
N ARG A 32 -0.66 10.68 -3.13
CA ARG A 32 -1.32 11.49 -4.17
C ARG A 32 -0.32 12.28 -5.04
N ASP A 33 0.92 12.37 -4.62
CA ASP A 33 1.99 13.01 -5.40
C ASP A 33 2.85 11.93 -6.07
N PRO A 34 2.64 11.64 -7.37
CA PRO A 34 3.35 10.57 -8.06
C PRO A 34 4.87 10.79 -8.14
N VAL A 35 5.31 12.05 -8.18
CA VAL A 35 6.74 12.38 -8.24
C VAL A 35 7.39 12.13 -6.88
N ALA A 36 6.72 12.54 -5.79
CA ALA A 36 7.20 12.27 -4.44
C ALA A 36 7.24 10.76 -4.15
N VAL A 37 6.24 10.00 -4.59
CA VAL A 37 6.21 8.54 -4.47
C VAL A 37 7.41 7.90 -5.19
N ALA A 38 7.60 8.23 -6.47
CA ALA A 38 8.72 7.70 -7.26
C ALA A 38 10.09 8.05 -6.63
N ALA A 39 10.25 9.29 -6.18
CA ALA A 39 11.48 9.73 -5.53
C ALA A 39 11.74 8.99 -4.21
N ALA A 40 10.70 8.75 -3.40
CA ALA A 40 10.83 8.07 -2.12
C ALA A 40 11.12 6.57 -2.27
N ILE A 41 10.53 5.92 -3.26
CA ILE A 41 10.77 4.49 -3.58
C ILE A 41 12.17 4.31 -4.20
N GLY A 42 12.61 5.24 -5.04
CA GLY A 42 13.88 5.22 -5.73
C GLY A 42 13.85 4.35 -6.99
N GLU A 43 13.95 3.04 -6.83
CA GLU A 43 13.87 2.11 -7.97
C GLU A 43 12.47 1.48 -8.06
N PRO A 44 11.88 1.36 -9.26
CA PRO A 44 10.58 0.74 -9.44
C PRO A 44 10.52 -0.69 -8.90
N VAL A 45 9.36 -1.08 -8.37
CA VAL A 45 9.13 -2.38 -7.73
C VAL A 45 8.32 -3.32 -8.64
N ASP A 46 8.47 -4.63 -8.46
CA ASP A 46 7.73 -5.63 -9.26
C ASP A 46 6.23 -5.64 -8.95
N VAL A 47 5.86 -5.34 -7.71
CA VAL A 47 4.46 -5.35 -7.25
C VAL A 47 4.20 -4.16 -6.33
N THR A 48 3.19 -3.39 -6.67
CA THR A 48 2.66 -2.31 -5.81
C THR A 48 1.26 -2.66 -5.32
N VAL A 49 1.03 -2.56 -4.02
CA VAL A 49 -0.30 -2.80 -3.43
C VAL A 49 -0.81 -1.51 -2.79
N VAL A 50 -1.94 -1.00 -3.27
CA VAL A 50 -2.59 0.20 -2.75
C VAL A 50 -3.69 -0.20 -1.79
N CYS A 51 -3.44 -0.07 -0.48
CA CYS A 51 -4.38 -0.41 0.59
C CYS A 51 -4.99 0.82 1.25
N VAL A 52 -4.49 2.02 0.95
CA VAL A 52 -4.94 3.27 1.56
C VAL A 52 -6.29 3.71 0.99
N ASP A 53 -7.22 4.10 1.85
CA ASP A 53 -8.54 4.61 1.45
C ASP A 53 -8.51 6.12 1.22
N VAL A 54 -7.66 6.55 0.28
CA VAL A 54 -7.47 7.94 -0.13
C VAL A 54 -7.52 8.01 -1.65
N PRO A 55 -8.39 8.85 -2.25
CA PRO A 55 -8.45 9.01 -3.70
C PRO A 55 -7.22 9.72 -4.25
N GLY A 56 -6.85 9.40 -5.50
CA GLY A 56 -5.77 10.06 -6.23
C GLY A 56 -4.39 9.40 -6.07
N CYS A 57 -4.33 8.16 -5.58
CA CYS A 57 -3.08 7.41 -5.41
C CYS A 57 -2.68 6.60 -6.66
N GLU A 58 -3.52 6.57 -7.69
CA GLU A 58 -3.37 5.68 -8.84
C GLU A 58 -2.08 5.94 -9.63
N HIS A 59 -1.80 7.21 -9.93
CA HIS A 59 -0.63 7.60 -10.73
C HIS A 59 0.69 7.31 -9.98
N GLY A 60 0.71 7.55 -8.67
CA GLY A 60 1.89 7.24 -7.84
C GLY A 60 2.19 5.74 -7.80
N ALA A 61 1.16 4.92 -7.66
CA ALA A 61 1.29 3.47 -7.67
C ALA A 61 1.79 2.94 -9.02
N ILE A 62 1.25 3.45 -10.14
CA ILE A 62 1.66 3.05 -11.49
C ILE A 62 3.11 3.46 -11.74
N LEU A 63 3.48 4.70 -11.40
CA LEU A 63 4.84 5.22 -11.62
C LEU A 63 5.90 4.49 -10.78
N ALA A 64 5.53 4.01 -9.60
CA ALA A 64 6.41 3.23 -8.74
C ALA A 64 6.60 1.78 -9.19
N THR A 65 5.79 1.30 -10.13
CA THR A 65 5.82 -0.10 -10.59
C THR A 65 6.70 -0.24 -11.84
N ALA A 66 7.56 -1.25 -11.83
CA ALA A 66 8.46 -1.56 -12.95
C ALA A 66 7.68 -2.01 -14.21
N PRO A 67 8.24 -1.81 -15.40
CA PRO A 67 7.69 -2.39 -16.62
C PRO A 67 7.49 -3.90 -16.48
N GLY A 68 6.33 -4.41 -16.90
CA GLY A 68 5.92 -5.80 -16.71
C GLY A 68 5.45 -6.15 -15.29
N GLY A 69 5.49 -5.18 -14.35
CA GLY A 69 5.07 -5.37 -12.98
C GLY A 69 3.55 -5.35 -12.78
N THR A 70 3.12 -5.51 -11.54
CA THR A 70 1.70 -5.58 -11.17
C THR A 70 1.33 -4.52 -10.15
N VAL A 71 0.25 -3.79 -10.40
CA VAL A 71 -0.39 -2.92 -9.41
C VAL A 71 -1.68 -3.56 -8.92
N VAL A 72 -1.82 -3.71 -7.60
CA VAL A 72 -3.05 -4.19 -6.97
C VAL A 72 -3.74 -3.00 -6.29
N PHE A 73 -4.86 -2.57 -6.85
CA PHE A 73 -5.71 -1.56 -6.23
C PHE A 73 -6.74 -2.24 -5.35
N PHE A 74 -6.43 -2.35 -4.09
CA PHE A 74 -7.30 -2.98 -3.08
C PHE A 74 -8.24 -1.98 -2.41
N SER A 75 -7.98 -0.69 -2.54
CA SER A 75 -8.76 0.38 -1.91
C SER A 75 -10.09 0.66 -2.62
N MET A 76 -11.13 0.91 -1.85
CA MET A 76 -12.43 1.38 -2.33
C MET A 76 -12.38 2.81 -2.89
N ALA A 77 -11.36 3.59 -2.55
CA ALA A 77 -11.15 4.94 -3.07
C ALA A 77 -10.56 4.96 -4.49
N THR A 78 -10.20 3.80 -5.06
CA THR A 78 -9.61 3.71 -6.40
C THR A 78 -10.58 4.15 -7.48
N SER A 79 -10.14 5.08 -8.33
CA SER A 79 -10.85 5.50 -9.53
C SER A 79 -10.39 4.70 -10.74
N PHE A 80 -11.25 3.86 -11.31
CA PHE A 80 -10.94 3.09 -12.53
C PHE A 80 -10.55 3.97 -13.71
N PRO A 81 -11.26 5.08 -14.01
CA PRO A 81 -10.82 5.99 -15.07
C PRO A 81 -9.44 6.59 -14.81
N ALA A 82 -9.14 6.99 -13.56
CA ALA A 82 -7.84 7.56 -13.22
C ALA A 82 -6.71 6.52 -13.37
N ALA A 83 -6.92 5.27 -12.97
CA ALA A 83 -5.97 4.20 -13.16
C ALA A 83 -5.71 3.91 -14.65
N ALA A 84 -6.76 3.77 -15.46
CA ALA A 84 -6.63 3.50 -16.89
C ALA A 84 -5.94 4.65 -17.63
N LEU A 85 -6.39 5.89 -17.43
CA LEU A 85 -5.80 7.08 -18.07
C LEU A 85 -4.37 7.35 -17.56
N GLY A 86 -4.10 7.04 -16.30
CA GLY A 86 -2.76 7.14 -15.72
C GLY A 86 -1.77 6.19 -16.38
N ALA A 87 -2.14 4.93 -16.58
CA ALA A 87 -1.31 3.96 -17.27
C ALA A 87 -1.07 4.35 -18.73
N GLU A 88 -2.11 4.80 -19.44
CA GLU A 88 -1.99 5.27 -20.82
C GLU A 88 -1.11 6.51 -20.91
N GLY A 89 -1.33 7.51 -20.08
CA GLY A 89 -0.57 8.77 -20.09
C GLY A 89 0.91 8.60 -19.76
N LEU A 90 1.26 7.59 -18.95
CA LEU A 90 2.63 7.23 -18.60
C LEU A 90 3.24 6.22 -19.59
N ALA A 91 2.47 5.71 -20.56
CA ALA A 91 2.82 4.58 -21.41
C ALA A 91 3.33 3.38 -20.58
N ALA A 92 2.70 3.13 -19.44
CA ALA A 92 3.14 2.15 -18.48
C ALA A 92 2.75 0.73 -18.91
N ASP A 93 3.74 -0.15 -19.02
CA ASP A 93 3.52 -1.58 -19.24
C ASP A 93 3.34 -2.27 -17.87
N VAL A 94 2.12 -2.23 -17.33
CA VAL A 94 1.79 -2.82 -16.04
C VAL A 94 0.49 -3.63 -16.11
N THR A 95 0.41 -4.70 -15.33
CA THR A 95 -0.84 -5.39 -15.06
C THR A 95 -1.54 -4.71 -13.88
N MET A 96 -2.80 -4.33 -14.03
CA MET A 96 -3.60 -3.75 -12.95
C MET A 96 -4.69 -4.72 -12.49
N LEU A 97 -4.68 -5.05 -11.21
CA LEU A 97 -5.73 -5.81 -10.54
C LEU A 97 -6.55 -4.85 -9.69
N ILE A 98 -7.84 -4.73 -10.02
CA ILE A 98 -8.73 -3.77 -9.37
C ILE A 98 -9.88 -4.51 -8.72
N GLY A 99 -10.03 -4.33 -7.42
CA GLY A 99 -11.11 -4.91 -6.65
C GLY A 99 -10.64 -5.64 -5.40
N ASN A 100 -11.62 -6.03 -4.60
CA ASN A 100 -11.45 -6.73 -3.34
C ASN A 100 -12.31 -8.00 -3.32
N GLY A 101 -12.14 -8.84 -4.34
CA GLY A 101 -12.89 -10.08 -4.50
C GLY A 101 -12.73 -11.04 -3.32
N TYR A 102 -13.74 -11.88 -3.13
CA TYR A 102 -13.70 -12.92 -2.11
C TYR A 102 -12.77 -14.06 -2.54
N VAL A 103 -11.91 -14.46 -1.61
CA VAL A 103 -11.09 -15.69 -1.73
C VAL A 103 -11.39 -16.57 -0.52
N PRO A 104 -11.75 -17.85 -0.71
CA PRO A 104 -11.99 -18.77 0.41
C PRO A 104 -10.81 -18.83 1.36
N GLY A 105 -11.06 -18.76 2.67
CA GLY A 105 -10.03 -18.83 3.71
C GLY A 105 -9.34 -17.50 4.04
N HIS A 106 -9.67 -16.41 3.35
CA HIS A 106 -9.02 -15.11 3.61
C HIS A 106 -9.28 -14.58 5.03
N ALA A 107 -10.48 -14.79 5.56
CA ALA A 107 -10.84 -14.33 6.89
C ALA A 107 -10.06 -15.09 7.99
N GLU A 108 -9.96 -16.40 7.85
CA GLU A 108 -9.15 -17.24 8.74
C GLU A 108 -7.68 -16.83 8.71
N THR A 109 -7.12 -16.62 7.51
CA THR A 109 -5.74 -16.15 7.35
C THR A 109 -5.52 -14.79 8.02
N ALA A 110 -6.43 -13.84 7.85
CA ALA A 110 -6.32 -12.53 8.50
C ALA A 110 -6.39 -12.62 10.03
N LEU A 111 -7.31 -13.43 10.56
CA LEU A 111 -7.43 -13.65 12.00
C LEU A 111 -6.23 -14.37 12.57
N ASP A 112 -5.67 -15.34 11.86
CA ASP A 112 -4.48 -16.05 12.28
C ASP A 112 -3.25 -15.14 12.30
N LEU A 113 -3.08 -14.24 11.35
CA LEU A 113 -2.03 -13.23 11.37
C LEU A 113 -2.12 -12.35 12.63
N VAL A 114 -3.32 -11.89 13.00
CA VAL A 114 -3.50 -11.12 14.24
C VAL A 114 -3.21 -11.94 15.49
N ARG A 115 -3.48 -13.25 15.48
CA ARG A 115 -3.24 -14.14 16.62
C ARG A 115 -1.78 -14.53 16.78
N THR A 116 -1.09 -14.78 15.67
CA THR A 116 0.26 -15.38 15.66
C THR A 116 1.38 -14.36 15.54
N GLU A 117 1.12 -13.19 14.90
CA GLU A 117 2.12 -12.16 14.68
C GLU A 117 2.01 -11.01 15.68
N PRO A 118 2.90 -10.93 16.68
CA PRO A 118 2.82 -9.89 17.72
C PRO A 118 2.87 -8.47 17.17
N ALA A 119 3.67 -8.22 16.12
CA ALA A 119 3.79 -6.91 15.48
C ALA A 119 2.48 -6.48 14.81
N VAL A 120 1.81 -7.39 14.12
CA VAL A 120 0.48 -7.13 13.53
C VAL A 120 -0.53 -6.83 14.64
N ARG A 121 -0.56 -7.65 15.69
CA ARG A 121 -1.46 -7.42 16.84
C ARG A 121 -1.24 -6.06 17.48
N ALA A 122 0.01 -5.65 17.67
CA ALA A 122 0.34 -4.35 18.27
C ALA A 122 -0.19 -3.17 17.45
N LEU A 123 -0.17 -3.25 16.11
CA LEU A 123 -0.74 -2.22 15.23
C LEU A 123 -2.25 -2.09 15.42
N PHE A 124 -2.97 -3.20 15.64
CA PHE A 124 -4.42 -3.17 15.88
C PHE A 124 -4.76 -2.64 17.29
N THR A 125 -4.05 -3.10 18.31
CA THR A 125 -4.33 -2.66 19.71
C THR A 125 -4.03 -1.18 19.93
N SER A 126 -3.06 -0.60 19.24
CA SER A 126 -2.78 0.84 19.31
C SER A 126 -3.91 1.71 18.76
N ARG A 127 -4.77 1.16 17.88
CA ARG A 127 -5.93 1.85 17.30
C ARG A 127 -7.21 1.72 18.16
N THR A 128 -7.25 0.76 19.06
CA THR A 128 -8.42 0.50 19.93
C THR A 128 -8.25 1.06 21.34
N GLY A 129 -7.24 1.88 21.59
CA GLY A 129 -7.06 2.59 22.86
C GLY A 129 -8.18 3.60 23.13
N PRO A 130 -8.38 4.02 24.39
CA PRO A 130 -9.51 4.86 24.80
C PRO A 130 -9.58 6.25 24.14
N ASP A 131 -8.54 6.68 23.40
CA ASP A 131 -8.48 7.98 22.72
C ASP A 131 -8.94 7.93 21.24
N SER A 132 -9.40 6.80 20.71
CA SER A 132 -9.83 6.66 19.32
C SER A 132 -11.34 6.81 19.09
N ALA A 133 -12.06 7.37 20.06
CA ALA A 133 -13.50 7.64 20.01
C ALA A 133 -13.77 9.17 20.04
N GLU A 134 -13.34 9.88 18.98
CA GLU A 134 -13.88 11.20 18.61
C GLU A 134 -14.09 11.28 17.09
#